data_5320f57df151e84c2e03ca3f2ba32d68
#
_entry.id   5320f57df151e84c2e03ca3f2ba32d68
#
_cell.length_a   1.000
_cell.length_b   1.000
_cell.length_c   1.000
_cell.angle_alpha   90.00
_cell.angle_beta   90.00
_cell.angle_gamma   90.00
#
_symmetry.space_group_name_H-M   'P 1'
#
loop_
_entity.id
_entity.type
_entity.pdbx_description
1 polymer ?
#
loop_
_entity_poly.entity_id
_entity_poly.type
_entity_poly.pdbx_seq_one_letter_code
_entity_poly.pdbx_strand_id
1 'polypeptide(L)'
;CWFPDDSLDVKYSFNGKECFKPVEQGSPGQKTAALLAFILSYGNEPLVLDQPEDDLDNQLIYDLIVTQLREIKQKRQILIVTHNANIVVNGDAENVIVLDVGDGQTKIVNQGGLQDPSVRDEICRVMEGGKEAFDLRYKRINAGR
;
A
#
# COMPACT_ATOMS: atom_id res chain seq x y z
N CYS A 1 24.35 18.16 35.76
CA CYS A 1 23.50 18.73 34.69
C CYS A 1 22.43 17.72 34.35
N TRP A 2 21.21 18.07 34.61
CA TRP A 2 20.05 17.30 34.22
C TRP A 2 19.70 17.75 32.80
N PHE A 3 19.92 16.90 31.81
CA PHE A 3 19.38 17.12 30.49
C PHE A 3 17.96 16.46 30.47
N PRO A 4 16.92 17.18 30.06
CA PRO A 4 15.64 16.53 29.86
C PRO A 4 15.78 15.46 28.78
N ASP A 5 15.14 14.30 28.99
CA ASP A 5 15.05 13.27 27.98
C ASP A 5 14.25 13.79 26.78
N ASP A 6 14.81 13.61 25.58
CA ASP A 6 14.09 13.94 24.36
C ASP A 6 12.87 13.02 24.22
N SER A 7 11.69 13.60 24.03
CA SER A 7 10.47 12.85 23.76
C SER A 7 9.93 13.21 22.38
N LEU A 8 9.65 12.19 21.57
CA LEU A 8 9.01 12.36 20.27
C LEU A 8 7.49 12.27 20.46
N ASP A 9 6.80 13.38 20.23
CA ASP A 9 5.33 13.43 20.23
C ASP A 9 4.82 13.53 18.79
N VAL A 10 4.31 12.41 18.25
CA VAL A 10 3.75 12.35 16.90
C VAL A 10 2.26 12.63 16.97
N LYS A 11 1.83 13.66 16.25
CA LYS A 11 0.41 14.05 16.12
C LYS A 11 -0.05 13.91 14.68
N TYR A 12 -1.28 13.47 14.50
CA TYR A 12 -1.90 13.35 13.18
C TYR A 12 -3.21 14.12 13.11
N SER A 13 -3.56 14.55 11.90
CA SER A 13 -4.85 15.19 11.62
C SER A 13 -5.57 14.39 10.53
N PHE A 14 -6.81 14.03 10.76
CA PHE A 14 -7.70 13.48 9.74
C PHE A 14 -8.40 14.59 8.97
N ASN A 15 -8.43 14.49 7.65
CA ASN A 15 -9.14 15.41 6.75
C ASN A 15 -8.59 16.84 6.70
N GLY A 16 -7.30 17.06 6.94
CA GLY A 16 -6.68 18.37 6.83
C GLY A 16 -7.25 19.45 7.78
N LYS A 17 -8.03 19.04 8.78
CA LYS A 17 -8.53 19.97 9.82
C LYS A 17 -7.43 20.21 10.84
N GLU A 18 -7.37 21.43 11.38
CA GLU A 18 -6.37 21.87 12.38
C GLU A 18 -6.43 21.11 13.73
N CYS A 19 -7.20 20.05 13.82
CA CYS A 19 -7.34 19.26 15.03
C CYS A 19 -6.34 18.10 15.03
N PHE A 20 -5.17 18.35 15.60
CA PHE A 20 -4.12 17.33 15.76
C PHE A 20 -4.39 16.50 17.04
N LYS A 21 -4.36 15.18 16.90
CA LYS A 21 -4.46 14.24 18.01
C LYS A 21 -3.16 13.45 18.17
N PRO A 22 -2.74 13.13 19.41
CA PRO A 22 -1.61 12.25 19.64
C PRO A 22 -1.86 10.88 19.01
N VAL A 23 -0.83 10.28 18.40
CA VAL A 23 -0.92 8.97 17.74
C VAL A 23 -1.38 7.88 18.71
N GLU A 24 -0.97 7.95 19.98
CA GLU A 24 -1.35 6.98 21.02
C GLU A 24 -2.86 6.86 21.22
N GLN A 25 -3.62 7.91 20.94
CA GLN A 25 -5.09 7.96 21.10
C GLN A 25 -5.84 7.43 19.87
N GLY A 26 -5.12 7.10 18.80
CA GLY A 26 -5.71 6.57 17.58
C GLY A 26 -6.09 5.09 17.69
N SER A 27 -7.02 4.64 16.83
CA SER A 27 -7.24 3.21 16.57
C SER A 27 -5.97 2.57 15.98
N PRO A 28 -5.81 1.23 16.02
CA PRO A 28 -4.66 0.57 15.40
C PRO A 28 -4.42 1.04 13.96
N GLY A 29 -5.43 1.02 13.11
CA GLY A 29 -5.31 1.50 11.71
C GLY A 29 -4.93 2.98 11.60
N GLN A 30 -5.42 3.84 12.50
CA GLN A 30 -5.02 5.26 12.51
C GLN A 30 -3.56 5.46 12.91
N LYS A 31 -3.07 4.65 13.84
CA LYS A 31 -1.64 4.65 14.24
C LYS A 31 -0.76 4.21 13.09
N THR A 32 -1.10 3.09 12.45
CA THR A 32 -0.40 2.57 11.28
C THR A 32 -0.41 3.58 10.14
N ALA A 33 -1.55 4.20 9.84
CA ALA A 33 -1.67 5.23 8.81
C ALA A 33 -0.78 6.46 9.10
N ALA A 34 -0.76 6.94 10.34
CA ALA A 34 0.05 8.09 10.72
C ALA A 34 1.56 7.81 10.62
N LEU A 35 2.00 6.64 11.09
CA LEU A 35 3.39 6.20 10.98
C LEU A 35 3.81 6.01 9.52
N LEU A 36 2.96 5.39 8.72
CA LEU A 36 3.22 5.17 7.31
C LEU A 36 3.32 6.49 6.55
N ALA A 37 2.41 7.44 6.79
CA ALA A 37 2.48 8.77 6.21
C ALA A 37 3.81 9.48 6.53
N PHE A 38 4.28 9.35 7.77
CA PHE A 38 5.57 9.89 8.18
C PHE A 38 6.74 9.23 7.42
N ILE A 39 6.78 7.89 7.37
CA ILE A 39 7.82 7.12 6.67
C ILE A 39 7.82 7.43 5.17
N LEU A 40 6.64 7.55 4.58
CA LEU A 40 6.51 7.88 3.17
C LEU A 40 6.96 9.30 2.85
N SER A 41 6.77 10.26 3.75
CA SER A 41 7.13 11.66 3.53
C SER A 41 8.58 12.00 3.86
N TYR A 42 9.30 11.13 4.58
CA TYR A 42 10.65 11.40 5.07
C TYR A 42 11.73 10.63 4.29
N GLY A 43 12.85 11.31 3.97
CA GLY A 43 14.04 10.71 3.35
C GLY A 43 13.91 10.50 1.83
N ASN A 44 15.06 10.22 1.20
CA ASN A 44 15.17 9.91 -0.22
C ASN A 44 15.84 8.55 -0.48
N GLU A 45 16.19 7.83 0.58
CA GLU A 45 16.78 6.50 0.50
C GLU A 45 15.77 5.50 -0.06
N PRO A 46 16.22 4.40 -0.68
CA PRO A 46 15.34 3.31 -1.08
C PRO A 46 14.48 2.82 0.09
N LEU A 47 13.20 2.62 -0.15
CA LEU A 47 12.24 2.20 0.87
C LEU A 47 11.74 0.79 0.56
N VAL A 48 11.76 -0.08 1.56
CA VAL A 48 11.17 -1.43 1.49
C VAL A 48 10.01 -1.49 2.47
N LEU A 49 8.83 -1.85 1.97
CA LEU A 49 7.61 -2.00 2.75
C LEU A 49 7.11 -3.44 2.59
N ASP A 50 6.80 -4.07 3.70
CA ASP A 50 6.18 -5.39 3.73
C ASP A 50 4.75 -5.27 4.26
N GLN A 51 3.78 -5.57 3.42
CA GLN A 51 2.34 -5.52 3.68
C GLN A 51 1.90 -4.21 4.37
N PRO A 52 2.17 -3.03 3.78
CA PRO A 52 1.82 -1.75 4.40
C PRO A 52 0.32 -1.53 4.54
N GLU A 53 -0.50 -2.35 3.90
CA GLU A 53 -1.96 -2.35 3.99
C GLU A 53 -2.52 -3.03 5.23
N ASP A 54 -1.73 -3.78 5.98
CA ASP A 54 -2.20 -4.47 7.16
C ASP A 54 -2.75 -3.45 8.19
N ASP A 55 -3.85 -3.79 8.82
CA ASP A 55 -4.60 -2.94 9.76
C ASP A 55 -5.25 -1.69 9.14
N LEU A 56 -5.15 -1.47 7.82
CA LEU A 56 -5.78 -0.35 7.13
C LEU A 56 -7.07 -0.76 6.41
N ASP A 57 -8.07 0.11 6.45
CA ASP A 57 -9.26 -0.06 5.60
C ASP A 57 -8.98 0.38 4.15
N ASN A 58 -9.82 -0.08 3.21
CA ASN A 58 -9.63 0.20 1.79
C ASN A 58 -9.63 1.70 1.45
N GLN A 59 -10.33 2.53 2.23
CA GLN A 59 -10.35 3.97 2.00
C GLN A 59 -9.01 4.60 2.39
N LEU A 60 -8.46 4.22 3.55
CA LEU A 60 -7.15 4.68 4.00
C LEU A 60 -6.02 4.19 3.09
N ILE A 61 -6.11 2.95 2.57
CA ILE A 61 -5.15 2.43 1.59
C ILE A 61 -5.12 3.33 0.37
N TYR A 62 -6.28 3.67 -0.19
CA TYR A 62 -6.34 4.50 -1.38
C TYR A 62 -5.89 5.93 -1.12
N ASP A 63 -6.47 6.59 -0.12
CA ASP A 63 -6.23 8.02 0.14
C ASP A 63 -4.80 8.30 0.61
N LEU A 64 -4.22 7.38 1.36
CA LEU A 64 -2.90 7.56 1.94
C LEU A 64 -1.80 6.87 1.12
N ILE A 65 -1.88 5.53 1.01
CA ILE A 65 -0.77 4.76 0.41
C ILE A 65 -0.67 5.04 -1.08
N VAL A 66 -1.77 4.84 -1.82
CA VAL A 66 -1.75 4.96 -3.28
C VAL A 66 -1.37 6.37 -3.72
N THR A 67 -1.94 7.40 -3.08
CA THR A 67 -1.65 8.79 -3.42
C THR A 67 -0.19 9.15 -3.11
N GLN A 68 0.30 8.79 -1.93
CA GLN A 68 1.67 9.07 -1.53
C GLN A 68 2.69 8.29 -2.37
N LEU A 69 2.43 7.01 -2.68
CA LEU A 69 3.32 6.20 -3.52
C LEU A 69 3.55 6.83 -4.90
N ARG A 70 2.49 7.34 -5.54
CA ARG A 70 2.59 8.00 -6.85
C ARG A 70 3.47 9.25 -6.83
N GLU A 71 3.51 9.95 -5.71
CA GLU A 71 4.35 11.14 -5.55
C GLU A 71 5.80 10.79 -5.22
N ILE A 72 6.02 9.86 -4.29
CA ILE A 72 7.37 9.58 -3.79
C ILE A 72 8.20 8.67 -4.70
N LYS A 73 7.57 7.82 -5.52
CA LYS A 73 8.27 6.98 -6.50
C LYS A 73 9.06 7.80 -7.53
N GLN A 74 8.71 9.06 -7.72
CA GLN A 74 9.48 10.01 -8.56
C GLN A 74 10.78 10.49 -7.89
N LYS A 75 10.92 10.30 -6.57
CA LYS A 75 12.04 10.82 -5.77
C LYS A 75 12.98 9.73 -5.29
N ARG A 76 12.45 8.50 -5.07
CA ARG A 76 13.23 7.37 -4.56
C ARG A 76 12.69 6.04 -5.05
N GLN A 77 13.53 5.01 -5.00
CA GLN A 77 13.11 3.65 -5.27
C GLN A 77 12.24 3.12 -4.13
N ILE A 78 11.15 2.43 -4.48
CA ILE A 78 10.24 1.82 -3.53
C ILE A 78 10.05 0.35 -3.91
N LEU A 79 10.24 -0.54 -2.95
CA LEU A 79 9.92 -1.96 -3.06
C LEU A 79 8.78 -2.27 -2.09
N ILE A 80 7.71 -2.86 -2.60
CA ILE A 80 6.55 -3.22 -1.78
C ILE A 80 6.23 -4.69 -1.97
N VAL A 81 6.12 -5.41 -0.88
CA VAL A 81 5.49 -6.73 -0.82
C VAL A 81 4.05 -6.51 -0.40
N THR A 82 3.10 -6.93 -1.22
CA THR A 82 1.67 -6.71 -0.96
C THR A 82 0.81 -7.79 -1.60
N HIS A 83 -0.35 -8.03 -1.04
CA HIS A 83 -1.42 -8.84 -1.63
C HIS A 83 -2.63 -7.98 -2.06
N ASN A 84 -2.52 -6.64 -2.01
CA ASN A 84 -3.60 -5.71 -2.34
C ASN A 84 -3.44 -5.13 -3.75
N ALA A 85 -4.37 -5.47 -4.63
CA ALA A 85 -4.37 -4.99 -6.03
C ALA A 85 -4.42 -3.46 -6.15
N ASN A 86 -5.02 -2.75 -5.19
CA ASN A 86 -5.06 -1.28 -5.21
C ASN A 86 -3.66 -0.67 -5.10
N ILE A 87 -2.78 -1.26 -4.31
CA ILE A 87 -1.39 -0.78 -4.17
C ILE A 87 -0.64 -0.98 -5.49
N VAL A 88 -0.76 -2.15 -6.10
CA VAL A 88 -0.06 -2.48 -7.35
C VAL A 88 -0.61 -1.67 -8.53
N VAL A 89 -1.92 -1.75 -8.75
CA VAL A 89 -2.56 -1.21 -9.96
C VAL A 89 -2.76 0.30 -9.85
N ASN A 90 -3.38 0.77 -8.76
CA ASN A 90 -3.64 2.20 -8.58
C ASN A 90 -2.39 2.97 -8.13
N GLY A 91 -1.42 2.31 -7.49
CA GLY A 91 -0.08 2.86 -7.22
C GLY A 91 0.77 3.00 -8.47
N ASP A 92 0.31 2.41 -9.59
CA ASP A 92 0.97 2.48 -10.90
C ASP A 92 2.41 1.95 -10.83
N ALA A 93 2.53 0.67 -10.45
CA ALA A 93 3.82 -0.02 -10.32
C ALA A 93 4.52 -0.13 -11.68
N GLU A 94 5.80 0.27 -11.76
CA GLU A 94 6.62 0.17 -12.96
C GLU A 94 7.04 -1.28 -13.26
N ASN A 95 7.26 -2.06 -12.19
CA ASN A 95 7.66 -3.46 -12.30
C ASN A 95 6.97 -4.29 -11.22
N VAL A 96 6.33 -5.35 -11.62
CA VAL A 96 5.65 -6.30 -10.75
C VAL A 96 6.38 -7.63 -10.85
N ILE A 97 6.70 -8.22 -9.71
CA ILE A 97 7.31 -9.55 -9.60
C ILE A 97 6.30 -10.44 -8.88
N VAL A 98 5.79 -11.44 -9.58
CA VAL A 98 4.86 -12.42 -9.02
C VAL A 98 5.62 -13.60 -8.48
N LEU A 99 5.45 -13.87 -7.20
CA LEU A 99 6.09 -14.98 -6.49
C LEU A 99 5.06 -16.08 -6.23
N ASP A 100 5.50 -17.32 -6.34
CA ASP A 100 4.71 -18.48 -5.93
C ASP A 100 5.58 -19.43 -5.10
N VAL A 101 4.95 -20.16 -4.20
CA VAL A 101 5.61 -21.14 -3.34
C VAL A 101 5.22 -22.54 -3.80
N GLY A 102 6.15 -23.23 -4.45
CA GLY A 102 6.00 -24.63 -4.86
C GLY A 102 7.15 -25.48 -4.33
N ASP A 103 6.88 -26.69 -3.88
CA ASP A 103 7.87 -27.65 -3.38
C ASP A 103 8.81 -27.09 -2.30
N GLY A 104 8.30 -26.20 -1.44
CA GLY A 104 9.06 -25.57 -0.37
C GLY A 104 10.06 -24.49 -0.85
N GLN A 105 9.98 -24.06 -2.11
CA GLN A 105 10.82 -23.02 -2.67
C GLN A 105 9.98 -21.89 -3.25
N THR A 106 10.41 -20.65 -3.01
CA THR A 106 9.84 -19.48 -3.66
C THR A 106 10.41 -19.32 -5.06
N LYS A 107 9.53 -19.20 -6.07
CA LYS A 107 9.90 -19.02 -7.47
C LYS A 107 9.24 -17.78 -8.04
N ILE A 108 9.95 -17.09 -8.93
CA ILE A 108 9.35 -16.03 -9.76
C ILE A 108 8.54 -16.72 -10.86
N VAL A 109 7.24 -16.44 -10.88
CA VAL A 109 6.29 -16.98 -11.88
C VAL A 109 6.17 -16.04 -13.07
N ASN A 110 6.13 -14.73 -12.79
CA ASN A 110 6.04 -13.70 -13.80
C ASN A 110 6.71 -12.41 -13.34
N GLN A 111 7.17 -11.59 -14.28
CA GLN A 111 7.75 -10.29 -14.01
C GLN A 111 7.53 -9.37 -15.20
N GLY A 112 7.16 -8.12 -14.94
CA GLY A 112 6.97 -7.10 -15.98
C GLY A 112 6.18 -5.89 -15.50
N GLY A 113 5.84 -5.02 -16.42
CA GLY A 113 5.03 -3.83 -16.14
C GLY A 113 3.53 -4.10 -16.21
N LEU A 114 2.73 -3.16 -15.72
CA LEU A 114 1.26 -3.24 -15.78
C LEU A 114 0.69 -3.24 -17.20
N GLN A 115 1.45 -2.79 -18.21
CA GLN A 115 1.07 -2.85 -19.61
C GLN A 115 1.09 -4.28 -20.17
N ASP A 116 1.83 -5.19 -19.55
CA ASP A 116 1.92 -6.59 -19.95
C ASP A 116 0.63 -7.36 -19.63
N PRO A 117 -0.05 -7.96 -20.62
CA PRO A 117 -1.26 -8.75 -20.39
C PRO A 117 -1.04 -9.91 -19.41
N SER A 118 0.10 -10.60 -19.53
CA SER A 118 0.43 -11.75 -18.67
C SER A 118 0.59 -11.34 -17.19
N VAL A 119 1.16 -10.17 -16.93
CA VAL A 119 1.29 -9.62 -15.57
C VAL A 119 -0.08 -9.25 -15.00
N ARG A 120 -0.94 -8.61 -15.80
CA ARG A 120 -2.31 -8.30 -15.37
C ARG A 120 -3.15 -9.55 -15.07
N ASP A 121 -3.00 -10.58 -15.87
CA ASP A 121 -3.70 -11.86 -15.64
C ASP A 121 -3.23 -12.50 -14.32
N GLU A 122 -1.93 -12.45 -14.01
CA GLU A 122 -1.39 -12.92 -12.74
C GLU A 122 -1.84 -12.07 -11.54
N ILE A 123 -1.86 -10.75 -11.65
CA ILE A 123 -2.40 -9.86 -10.61
C ILE A 123 -3.86 -10.24 -10.33
N CYS A 124 -4.66 -10.40 -11.38
CA CYS A 124 -6.05 -10.77 -11.26
C CYS A 124 -6.22 -12.16 -10.61
N ARG A 125 -5.38 -13.12 -10.99
CA ARG A 125 -5.40 -14.48 -10.43
C ARG A 125 -5.06 -14.50 -8.94
N VAL A 126 -3.98 -13.81 -8.55
CA VAL A 126 -3.44 -13.86 -7.18
C VAL A 126 -4.24 -12.99 -6.21
N MET A 127 -4.62 -11.78 -6.63
CA MET A 127 -5.18 -10.76 -5.74
C MET A 127 -6.72 -10.65 -5.81
N GLU A 128 -7.33 -11.07 -6.93
CA GLU A 128 -8.78 -10.90 -7.16
C GLU A 128 -9.55 -12.22 -7.21
N GLY A 129 -8.87 -13.34 -7.08
CA GLY A 129 -9.46 -14.67 -7.18
C GLY A 129 -9.75 -15.11 -8.62
N GLY A 130 -9.05 -14.49 -9.59
CA GLY A 130 -9.20 -14.75 -11.02
C GLY A 130 -10.16 -13.82 -11.73
N LYS A 131 -10.08 -13.83 -13.06
CA LYS A 131 -10.83 -12.92 -13.92
C LYS A 131 -12.36 -13.09 -13.79
N GLU A 132 -12.83 -14.33 -13.67
CA GLU A 132 -14.26 -14.59 -13.51
C GLU A 132 -14.82 -14.00 -12.21
N ALA A 133 -14.11 -14.15 -11.09
CA ALA A 133 -14.52 -13.60 -9.81
C ALA A 133 -14.50 -12.07 -9.83
N PHE A 134 -13.48 -11.48 -10.46
CA PHE A 134 -13.38 -10.04 -10.66
C PHE A 134 -14.54 -9.50 -11.50
N ASP A 135 -14.83 -10.12 -12.65
CA ASP A 135 -15.91 -9.71 -13.56
C ASP A 135 -17.30 -9.85 -12.90
N LEU A 136 -17.51 -10.91 -12.14
CA LEU A 136 -18.78 -11.12 -11.42
C LEU A 136 -18.97 -10.05 -10.33
N ARG A 137 -17.94 -9.73 -9.59
CA ARG A 137 -17.97 -8.66 -8.57
C ARG A 137 -18.25 -7.31 -9.22
N TYR A 138 -17.51 -6.97 -10.29
CA TYR A 138 -17.69 -5.73 -11.03
C TYR A 138 -19.13 -5.59 -11.57
N LYS A 139 -19.68 -6.63 -12.20
CA LYS A 139 -21.06 -6.65 -12.71
C LYS A 139 -22.08 -6.45 -11.59
N ARG A 140 -21.90 -7.11 -10.45
CA ARG A 140 -22.86 -6.99 -9.33
C ARG A 140 -22.85 -5.61 -8.69
N ILE A 141 -21.68 -5.00 -8.53
CA ILE A 141 -21.57 -3.64 -7.95
C ILE A 141 -22.13 -2.59 -8.91
N ASN A 142 -21.98 -2.78 -10.23
CA ASN A 142 -22.46 -1.85 -11.24
C ASN A 142 -23.85 -2.20 -11.81
N ALA A 143 -24.49 -3.27 -11.36
CA ALA A 143 -25.85 -3.65 -11.73
C ALA A 143 -26.84 -2.65 -11.12
N GLY A 144 -27.20 -1.62 -11.88
CA GLY A 144 -28.14 -0.57 -11.44
C GLY A 144 -27.71 0.87 -11.74
N ARG A 145 -26.57 1.02 -12.43
CA ARG A 145 -26.16 2.30 -13.01
C ARG A 145 -26.43 2.37 -14.49
#